data_2a8c6fea0819c576535ba8fd1fadecba
#
_entry.id   2a8c6fea0819c576535ba8fd1fadecba
#
_cell.length_a   1.000
_cell.length_b   1.000
_cell.length_c   1.000
_cell.angle_alpha   90.00
_cell.angle_beta   90.00
_cell.angle_gamma   90.00
#
_symmetry.space_group_name_H-M   'P 1'
#
loop_
_entity.id
_entity.type
_entity.pdbx_description
1 polymer ?
#
loop_
_entity_poly.entity_id
_entity_poly.type
_entity_poly.pdbx_seq_one_letter_code
_entity_poly.pdbx_strand_id
1 'polypeptide(L)'
;MSTREQGCDIAQVLFGSVRRRVLGLLFASPDRSCYLREIVRAVDAGHGAVQRELAQLTACGLLTRVRRGNQVHYQANAGSPVFAELRGLVLKTV
;
A
#
# COMPACT_ATOMS: atom_id res chain seq x y z
N MET A 1 -10.58 -9.08 23.50
CA MET A 1 -11.62 -9.02 22.46
C MET A 1 -11.14 -8.16 21.32
N SER A 2 -11.25 -8.64 20.12
CA SER A 2 -10.75 -7.90 18.98
C SER A 2 -11.79 -6.89 18.49
N THR A 3 -11.31 -5.82 17.87
CA THR A 3 -12.17 -4.83 17.24
C THR A 3 -13.06 -5.44 16.17
N ARG A 4 -12.55 -6.46 15.51
CA ARG A 4 -13.26 -7.15 14.45
C ARG A 4 -14.55 -7.81 14.95
N GLU A 5 -14.50 -8.35 16.16
CA GLU A 5 -15.69 -8.95 16.79
C GLU A 5 -16.77 -7.91 17.05
N GLN A 6 -16.42 -6.67 17.15
CA GLN A 6 -17.33 -5.56 17.34
C GLN A 6 -17.80 -4.95 16.03
N GLY A 7 -17.41 -5.57 14.91
CA GLY A 7 -17.81 -5.11 13.59
C GLY A 7 -16.99 -3.96 13.05
N CYS A 8 -15.88 -3.63 13.67
CA CYS A 8 -15.02 -2.55 13.21
C CYS A 8 -13.71 -3.09 12.62
N ASP A 9 -13.47 -2.77 11.35
CA ASP A 9 -12.22 -3.05 10.68
C ASP A 9 -11.49 -1.72 10.50
N ILE A 10 -10.50 -1.47 11.32
CA ILE A 10 -9.79 -0.19 11.34
C ILE A 10 -9.14 0.11 9.99
N ALA A 11 -8.48 -0.88 9.39
CA ALA A 11 -7.83 -0.68 8.11
C ALA A 11 -8.83 -0.31 7.02
N GLN A 12 -9.99 -0.95 7.02
CA GLN A 12 -11.03 -0.66 6.05
C GLN A 12 -11.58 0.74 6.22
N VAL A 13 -11.80 1.17 7.46
CA VAL A 13 -12.30 2.51 7.75
C VAL A 13 -11.30 3.59 7.36
N LEU A 14 -10.02 3.38 7.67
CA LEU A 14 -8.98 4.38 7.39
C LEU A 14 -8.59 4.43 5.92
N PHE A 15 -8.49 3.30 5.27
CA PHE A 15 -7.86 3.23 3.96
C PHE A 15 -8.79 2.79 2.83
N GLY A 16 -9.84 2.04 3.14
CA GLY A 16 -10.66 1.40 2.12
C GLY A 16 -10.04 0.11 1.61
N SER A 17 -10.79 -0.61 0.78
CA SER A 17 -10.43 -1.98 0.39
C SER A 17 -9.14 -2.07 -0.40
N VAL A 18 -9.03 -1.26 -1.45
CA VAL A 18 -7.86 -1.36 -2.35
C VAL A 18 -6.63 -0.78 -1.68
N ARG A 19 -6.77 0.40 -1.08
CA ARG A 19 -5.63 1.09 -0.45
C ARG A 19 -5.02 0.27 0.67
N ARG A 20 -5.85 -0.33 1.54
CA ARG A 20 -5.30 -1.13 2.64
C ARG A 20 -4.49 -2.31 2.14
N ARG A 21 -4.91 -2.91 1.02
CA ARG A 21 -4.18 -4.05 0.45
C ARG A 21 -2.88 -3.62 -0.20
N VAL A 22 -2.89 -2.48 -0.88
CA VAL A 22 -1.66 -1.91 -1.45
C VAL A 22 -0.67 -1.56 -0.36
N LEU A 23 -1.13 -0.88 0.69
CA LEU A 23 -0.26 -0.50 1.81
C LEU A 23 0.25 -1.74 2.54
N GLY A 24 -0.60 -2.74 2.75
CA GLY A 24 -0.20 -3.98 3.39
C GLY A 24 0.90 -4.68 2.63
N LEU A 25 0.77 -4.76 1.32
CA LEU A 25 1.78 -5.40 0.48
C LEU A 25 3.12 -4.67 0.53
N LEU A 26 3.11 -3.36 0.33
CA LEU A 26 4.35 -2.59 0.16
C LEU A 26 5.01 -2.21 1.48
N PHE A 27 4.23 -1.94 2.52
CA PHE A 27 4.79 -1.55 3.80
C PHE A 27 5.17 -2.73 4.68
N ALA A 28 4.66 -3.93 4.40
CA ALA A 28 5.12 -5.13 5.10
C ALA A 28 6.57 -5.46 4.74
N SER A 29 6.97 -5.16 3.50
CA SER A 29 8.33 -5.41 3.02
C SER A 29 8.88 -4.15 2.36
N PRO A 30 9.25 -3.13 3.16
CA PRO A 30 9.61 -1.83 2.60
C PRO A 30 10.87 -1.84 1.75
N ASP A 31 11.72 -2.85 1.90
CA ASP A 31 12.93 -2.98 1.08
C ASP A 31 12.66 -3.57 -0.30
N ARG A 32 11.47 -4.09 -0.51
CA ARG A 32 11.11 -4.75 -1.74
C ARG A 32 10.37 -3.79 -2.67
N SER A 33 10.78 -3.75 -3.93
CA SER A 33 10.03 -3.05 -4.96
C SER A 33 9.19 -4.06 -5.74
N CYS A 34 8.00 -3.65 -6.13
CA CYS A 34 7.08 -4.48 -6.90
C CYS A 34 6.65 -3.73 -8.14
N TYR A 35 6.56 -4.40 -9.27
CA TYR A 35 6.03 -3.73 -10.44
C TYR A 35 4.51 -3.92 -10.52
N LEU A 36 3.91 -3.09 -11.35
CA LEU A 36 2.45 -2.93 -11.37
C LEU A 36 1.71 -4.26 -11.47
N ARG A 37 2.16 -5.15 -12.34
CA ARG A 37 1.48 -6.43 -12.54
C ARG A 37 1.48 -7.28 -11.28
N GLU A 38 2.61 -7.28 -10.55
CA GLU A 38 2.70 -8.00 -9.27
C GLU A 38 1.69 -7.45 -8.27
N ILE A 39 1.60 -6.13 -8.21
CA ILE A 39 0.72 -5.46 -7.24
C ILE A 39 -0.75 -5.76 -7.58
N VAL A 40 -1.13 -5.65 -8.83
CA VAL A 40 -2.50 -5.92 -9.27
C VAL A 40 -2.90 -7.36 -8.91
N ARG A 41 -1.99 -8.30 -9.15
CA ARG A 41 -2.25 -9.71 -8.83
C ARG A 41 -2.39 -9.94 -7.34
N ALA A 42 -1.48 -9.37 -6.55
CA ALA A 42 -1.45 -9.58 -5.09
C ALA A 42 -2.64 -8.91 -4.40
N VAL A 43 -3.03 -7.74 -4.88
CA VAL A 43 -4.11 -6.95 -4.28
C VAL A 43 -5.48 -7.50 -4.66
N ASP A 44 -5.57 -8.20 -5.77
CA ASP A 44 -6.81 -8.79 -6.27
C ASP A 44 -7.89 -7.73 -6.45
N ALA A 45 -7.54 -6.70 -7.22
CA ALA A 45 -8.45 -5.60 -7.53
C ALA A 45 -8.28 -5.21 -8.98
N GLY A 46 -9.21 -4.42 -9.49
CA GLY A 46 -9.17 -3.96 -10.87
C GLY A 46 -7.91 -3.15 -11.15
N HIS A 47 -7.36 -3.31 -12.33
CA HIS A 47 -6.13 -2.64 -12.75
C HIS A 47 -6.22 -1.12 -12.59
N GLY A 48 -7.35 -0.53 -13.03
CA GLY A 48 -7.55 0.92 -12.93
C GLY A 48 -7.62 1.41 -11.49
N ALA A 49 -8.28 0.64 -10.61
CA ALA A 49 -8.36 1.00 -9.20
C ALA A 49 -6.98 0.99 -8.54
N VAL A 50 -6.19 -0.04 -8.82
CA VAL A 50 -4.83 -0.13 -8.29
C VAL A 50 -3.97 1.01 -8.81
N GLN A 51 -4.05 1.33 -10.10
CA GLN A 51 -3.28 2.43 -10.67
C GLN A 51 -3.63 3.77 -10.02
N ARG A 52 -4.90 4.03 -9.74
CA ARG A 52 -5.32 5.27 -9.08
C ARG A 52 -4.73 5.36 -7.67
N GLU A 53 -4.75 4.25 -6.93
CA GLU A 53 -4.18 4.24 -5.58
C GLU A 53 -2.67 4.49 -5.62
N LEU A 54 -1.98 3.80 -6.50
CA LEU A 54 -0.53 3.96 -6.62
C LEU A 54 -0.16 5.38 -7.02
N ALA A 55 -0.93 6.00 -7.91
CA ALA A 55 -0.69 7.38 -8.33
C ALA A 55 -0.85 8.36 -7.16
N GLN A 56 -1.91 8.21 -6.38
CA GLN A 56 -2.16 9.08 -5.23
C GLN A 56 -1.10 8.91 -4.16
N LEU A 57 -0.75 7.67 -3.83
CA LEU A 57 0.23 7.38 -2.79
C LEU A 57 1.62 7.87 -3.20
N THR A 58 1.96 7.76 -4.47
CA THR A 58 3.23 8.27 -5.00
C THR A 58 3.25 9.79 -4.98
N ALA A 59 2.15 10.43 -5.36
CA ALA A 59 2.07 11.89 -5.38
C ALA A 59 2.25 12.50 -3.99
N CYS A 60 1.81 11.80 -2.95
CA CYS A 60 1.99 12.24 -1.55
C CYS A 60 3.36 11.89 -0.99
N GLY A 61 4.17 11.16 -1.72
CA GLY A 61 5.49 10.76 -1.24
C GLY A 61 5.49 9.55 -0.32
N LEU A 62 4.37 8.85 -0.20
CA LEU A 62 4.31 7.62 0.61
C LEU A 62 4.95 6.44 -0.10
N LEU A 63 4.92 6.44 -1.42
CA LEU A 63 5.60 5.46 -2.26
C LEU A 63 6.60 6.16 -3.16
N THR A 64 7.63 5.42 -3.56
CA THR A 64 8.52 5.82 -4.64
C THR A 64 8.18 5.01 -5.88
N ARG A 65 8.39 5.62 -7.04
CA ARG A 65 8.12 5.01 -8.33
C ARG A 65 9.39 5.12 -9.17
N VAL A 66 9.89 3.99 -9.61
CA VAL A 66 11.11 3.91 -10.40
C VAL A 66 10.85 3.14 -11.67
N ARG A 67 11.30 3.69 -12.80
CA ARG A 67 11.20 3.01 -14.08
C ARG A 67 12.48 2.22 -14.32
N ARG A 68 12.32 0.93 -14.66
CA ARG A 68 13.44 0.06 -15.01
C ARG A 68 13.12 -0.60 -16.34
N GLY A 69 13.76 -0.15 -17.40
CA GLY A 69 13.45 -0.63 -18.74
C GLY A 69 12.01 -0.27 -19.10
N ASN A 70 11.21 -1.27 -19.43
CA ASN A 70 9.81 -1.09 -19.77
C ASN A 70 8.88 -1.26 -18.57
N GLN A 71 9.44 -1.43 -17.37
CA GLN A 71 8.64 -1.70 -16.17
C GLN A 71 8.73 -0.55 -15.20
N VAL A 72 7.62 -0.33 -14.49
CA VAL A 72 7.54 0.66 -13.42
C VAL A 72 7.43 -0.10 -12.12
N HIS A 73 8.30 0.21 -11.17
CA HIS A 73 8.35 -0.41 -9.85
C HIS A 73 7.92 0.57 -8.79
N TYR A 74 7.21 0.09 -7.79
CA TYR A 74 6.75 0.87 -6.65
C TYR A 74 7.31 0.27 -5.37
N GLN A 75 7.61 1.13 -4.41
CA GLN A 75 8.20 0.72 -3.14
C GLN A 75 7.76 1.70 -2.07
N ALA A 76 7.61 1.21 -0.83
CA ALA A 76 7.36 2.09 0.31
C ALA A 76 8.53 3.08 0.43
N ASN A 77 8.20 4.36 0.64
CA ASN A 77 9.21 5.41 0.73
C ASN A 77 9.66 5.57 2.18
N ALA A 78 10.79 4.97 2.53
CA ALA A 78 11.33 5.08 3.88
C ALA A 78 11.75 6.52 4.23
N GLY A 79 11.89 7.39 3.24
CA GLY A 79 12.19 8.80 3.45
C GLY A 79 10.97 9.67 3.73
N SER A 80 9.77 9.10 3.68
CA SER A 80 8.57 9.86 4.02
C SER A 80 8.58 10.24 5.50
N PRO A 81 8.18 11.47 5.86
CA PRO A 81 8.16 11.89 7.26
C PRO A 81 7.21 11.08 8.14
N VAL A 82 6.26 10.37 7.54
CA VAL A 82 5.32 9.53 8.30
C VAL A 82 5.54 8.04 8.07
N PHE A 83 6.68 7.66 7.51
CA PHE A 83 6.93 6.26 7.16
C PHE A 83 6.77 5.32 8.34
N ALA A 84 7.43 5.60 9.45
CA ALA A 84 7.42 4.72 10.62
C ALA A 84 6.01 4.60 11.22
N GLU A 85 5.33 5.72 11.34
CA GLU A 85 3.97 5.76 11.88
C GLU A 85 2.99 4.99 11.00
N LEU A 86 3.07 5.22 9.69
CA LEU A 86 2.18 4.54 8.75
C LEU A 86 2.48 3.04 8.73
N ARG A 87 3.75 2.67 8.68
CA ARG A 87 4.13 1.26 8.71
C ARG A 87 3.64 0.58 9.97
N GLY A 88 3.81 1.22 11.12
CA GLY A 88 3.31 0.69 12.38
C GLY A 88 1.81 0.48 12.36
N LEU A 89 1.08 1.45 11.85
CA LEU A 89 -0.37 1.35 11.74
C LEU A 89 -0.80 0.23 10.79
N VAL A 90 -0.16 0.13 9.63
CA VAL A 90 -0.43 -0.91 8.66
C VAL A 90 -0.19 -2.29 9.26
N LEU A 91 0.95 -2.49 9.93
CA LEU A 91 1.29 -3.77 10.53
C LEU A 91 0.31 -4.19 11.62
N LYS A 92 -0.29 -3.23 12.31
CA LYS A 92 -1.25 -3.52 13.39
C LYS A 92 -2.67 -3.74 12.88
N THR A 93 -3.03 -3.22 11.72
CA THR A 93 -4.43 -3.20 11.28
C THR A 93 -4.69 -3.97 9.99
N VAL A 94 -3.66 -4.25 9.20
CA VAL A 94 -3.82 -4.95 7.92
C VAL A 94 -3.42 -6.43 7.98
#